data_bd073c84f9d3bef2d8c5f2bd58fe12ef
#
_entry.id   bd073c84f9d3bef2d8c5f2bd58fe12ef
#
_cell.length_a   1.000
_cell.length_b   1.000
_cell.length_c   1.000
_cell.angle_alpha   90.00
_cell.angle_beta   90.00
_cell.angle_gamma   90.00
#
_symmetry.space_group_name_H-M   'P 1'
#
loop_
_entity.id
_entity.type
_entity.pdbx_description
1 polymer ?
#
loop_
_entity_poly.entity_id
_entity_poly.type
_entity_poly.pdbx_seq_one_letter_code
_entity_poly.pdbx_strand_id
1 'polypeptide(L)'
;MSFILPQSSSSARYAFDGVRAQIRDLHTENIANLAVRARELGDVIALWYGEGDMVTPAFIRDAAKAAFDEGQTFYVPNMRGHGLLNEALSEYQTRIHGRSIPIARTTVTPGGMQALYLALELLVDTGSNVVYVAPQWPNIHNAIHLIGGEPRPFSLDFRGDWQLDLDRLFATCDARTRAIFLSTPSNPTGWTASREEMQALLDFSRRTGIWIISDEVYGRLYFDGDVAPSILQIAEDGDRVLSVNSFSKAWAMTGWRIGWLTHPSGVADQLGAMTQYINSGTAAPIQAGAVAAIRQGEPLVKEIRQRIKTGLDLAYDRLAQIPGIILPTKPRGGMYAFFAMDGESDARQACARILETARVGLAPGHLFGNSATAFLRMCVCRERDQIATALERMVAAMN
;
A
#
# COMPACT_ATOMS: atom_id res chain seq x y z
N MET A 1 -10.99 14.44 30.68
CA MET A 1 -12.40 14.51 30.27
C MET A 1 -12.61 13.44 29.23
N SER A 2 -13.33 12.36 29.56
CA SER A 2 -13.66 11.33 28.59
C SER A 2 -14.66 11.93 27.59
N PHE A 3 -14.27 11.96 26.32
CA PHE A 3 -15.21 12.26 25.22
C PHE A 3 -16.18 11.09 25.12
N ILE A 4 -17.32 11.22 25.80
CA ILE A 4 -18.50 10.39 25.54
C ILE A 4 -19.01 10.85 24.18
N LEU A 5 -18.89 9.98 23.17
CA LEU A 5 -19.64 10.16 21.92
C LEU A 5 -21.13 10.34 22.29
N PRO A 6 -21.86 11.30 21.71
CA PRO A 6 -23.25 11.51 22.04
C PRO A 6 -23.98 10.18 21.83
N GLN A 7 -24.70 9.73 22.87
CA GLN A 7 -25.60 8.59 22.76
C GLN A 7 -26.59 8.89 21.62
N SER A 8 -26.50 8.08 20.53
CA SER A 8 -27.40 8.22 19.40
C SER A 8 -28.84 8.23 19.88
N SER A 9 -29.60 9.25 19.49
CA SER A 9 -31.04 9.28 19.69
C SER A 9 -31.69 8.01 19.12
N SER A 10 -32.84 7.58 19.60
CA SER A 10 -33.54 6.37 19.11
C SER A 10 -33.70 6.36 17.58
N SER A 11 -33.92 7.54 16.95
CA SER A 11 -33.99 7.68 15.49
C SER A 11 -32.66 7.37 14.76
N ALA A 12 -31.52 7.64 15.38
CA ALA A 12 -30.22 7.28 14.81
C ALA A 12 -29.96 5.75 14.82
N ARG A 13 -30.52 5.01 15.76
CA ARG A 13 -30.46 3.55 15.81
C ARG A 13 -31.16 2.90 14.62
N TYR A 14 -32.38 3.35 14.27
CA TYR A 14 -33.11 2.77 13.12
C TYR A 14 -32.38 2.96 11.78
N ALA A 15 -31.74 4.10 11.57
CA ALA A 15 -30.93 4.33 10.35
C ALA A 15 -29.73 3.38 10.29
N PHE A 16 -29.06 3.11 11.42
CA PHE A 16 -27.91 2.20 11.49
C PHE A 16 -28.30 0.73 11.30
N ASP A 17 -29.47 0.31 11.81
CA ASP A 17 -29.97 -1.06 11.67
C ASP A 17 -30.23 -1.46 10.22
N GLY A 18 -30.51 -0.49 9.33
CA GLY A 18 -30.66 -0.69 7.89
C GLY A 18 -29.35 -0.81 7.11
N VAL A 19 -28.19 -0.60 7.76
CA VAL A 19 -26.89 -0.71 7.10
C VAL A 19 -26.48 -2.18 6.94
N ARG A 20 -25.89 -2.52 5.80
CA ARG A 20 -25.37 -3.87 5.53
C ARG A 20 -24.46 -4.35 6.67
N ALA A 21 -24.53 -5.65 7.01
CA ALA A 21 -23.73 -6.24 8.09
C ALA A 21 -22.23 -6.00 7.89
N GLN A 22 -21.71 -6.19 6.68
CA GLN A 22 -20.30 -5.95 6.35
C GLN A 22 -19.82 -4.52 6.65
N ILE A 23 -20.72 -3.53 6.59
CA ILE A 23 -20.40 -2.13 6.92
C ILE A 23 -20.43 -1.90 8.43
N ARG A 24 -21.40 -2.51 9.12
CA ARG A 24 -21.53 -2.40 10.58
C ARG A 24 -20.35 -3.03 11.31
N ASP A 25 -19.82 -4.11 10.73
CA ASP A 25 -18.73 -4.92 11.30
C ASP A 25 -17.33 -4.38 10.95
N LEU A 26 -17.25 -3.25 10.21
CA LEU A 26 -15.97 -2.61 9.92
C LEU A 26 -15.29 -2.14 11.20
N HIS A 27 -14.07 -2.62 11.43
CA HIS A 27 -13.24 -2.14 12.51
C HIS A 27 -12.80 -0.70 12.24
N THR A 28 -13.23 0.21 13.11
CA THR A 28 -12.86 1.63 13.07
C THR A 28 -11.61 1.95 13.88
N GLU A 29 -11.03 0.94 14.56
CA GLU A 29 -9.76 1.11 15.26
C GLU A 29 -8.67 1.48 14.27
N ASN A 30 -8.24 2.71 14.36
CA ASN A 30 -7.20 3.26 13.51
C ASN A 30 -6.26 4.16 14.33
N ILE A 31 -5.29 4.75 13.67
CA ILE A 31 -4.34 5.72 14.26
C ILE A 31 -5.04 7.01 14.77
N ALA A 32 -6.34 7.17 14.51
CA ALA A 32 -7.06 8.42 14.80
C ALA A 32 -6.99 8.82 16.28
N ASN A 33 -7.13 7.88 17.21
CA ASN A 33 -7.04 8.18 18.64
C ASN A 33 -5.66 8.69 19.04
N LEU A 34 -4.59 8.08 18.50
CA LEU A 34 -3.21 8.55 18.70
C LEU A 34 -3.01 9.94 18.07
N ALA A 35 -3.59 10.19 16.89
CA ALA A 35 -3.50 11.48 16.23
C ALA A 35 -4.25 12.60 16.96
N VAL A 36 -5.42 12.30 17.57
CA VAL A 36 -6.14 13.25 18.44
C VAL A 36 -5.26 13.58 19.64
N ARG A 37 -4.73 12.56 20.33
CA ARG A 37 -3.86 12.76 21.48
C ARG A 37 -2.60 13.55 21.14
N ALA A 38 -1.99 13.30 19.99
CA ALA A 38 -0.83 14.04 19.52
C ALA A 38 -1.08 15.54 19.34
N ARG A 39 -2.29 15.92 18.88
CA ARG A 39 -2.67 17.35 18.77
C ARG A 39 -2.75 18.04 20.13
N GLU A 40 -3.26 17.33 21.14
CA GLU A 40 -3.32 17.84 22.51
C GLU A 40 -1.92 18.04 23.10
N LEU A 41 -1.01 17.10 22.83
CA LEU A 41 0.34 17.11 23.34
C LEU A 41 1.23 18.19 22.71
N GLY A 42 0.98 18.54 21.45
CA GLY A 42 1.85 19.41 20.66
C GLY A 42 3.26 18.85 20.45
N ASP A 43 4.03 19.43 19.55
CA ASP A 43 5.44 19.05 19.24
C ASP A 43 5.65 17.54 19.04
N VAL A 44 4.73 16.87 18.37
CA VAL A 44 4.80 15.44 18.06
C VAL A 44 5.36 15.23 16.66
N ILE A 45 6.38 14.38 16.54
CA ILE A 45 6.88 13.91 15.26
C ILE A 45 6.07 12.67 14.85
N ALA A 46 5.14 12.87 13.90
CA ALA A 46 4.20 11.84 13.47
C ALA A 46 4.81 10.94 12.39
N LEU A 47 5.21 9.72 12.75
CA LEU A 47 5.80 8.71 11.85
C LEU A 47 4.88 7.50 11.62
N TRP A 48 3.61 7.61 12.00
CA TRP A 48 2.61 6.53 11.83
C TRP A 48 1.99 6.43 10.45
N TYR A 49 1.89 7.53 9.68
CA TYR A 49 1.29 7.49 8.34
C TYR A 49 2.31 7.06 7.28
N GLY A 50 1.83 6.30 6.31
CA GLY A 50 2.61 5.90 5.14
C GLY A 50 2.69 7.00 4.08
N GLU A 51 3.17 8.18 4.46
CA GLU A 51 3.27 9.35 3.61
C GLU A 51 4.56 10.12 3.89
N GLY A 52 5.20 10.60 2.83
CA GLY A 52 6.35 11.49 2.94
C GLY A 52 5.92 12.94 3.24
N ASP A 53 6.90 13.81 3.45
CA ASP A 53 6.72 15.26 3.67
C ASP A 53 7.12 16.10 2.45
N MET A 54 7.52 15.46 1.36
CA MET A 54 7.87 16.14 0.12
C MET A 54 6.60 16.59 -0.62
N VAL A 55 6.54 17.89 -0.90
CA VAL A 55 5.52 18.43 -1.79
C VAL A 55 5.76 17.94 -3.22
N THR A 56 4.70 17.50 -3.91
CA THR A 56 4.80 17.11 -5.31
C THR A 56 5.53 18.20 -6.12
N PRO A 57 6.60 17.89 -6.88
CA PRO A 57 7.40 18.88 -7.60
C PRO A 57 6.62 19.74 -8.60
N ALA A 58 7.14 20.94 -8.87
CA ALA A 58 6.48 21.95 -9.71
C ALA A 58 6.16 21.41 -11.11
N PHE A 59 7.07 20.69 -11.76
CA PHE A 59 6.85 20.19 -13.13
C PHE A 59 5.62 19.28 -13.25
N ILE A 60 5.28 18.51 -12.20
CA ILE A 60 4.06 17.68 -12.15
C ILE A 60 2.83 18.57 -11.91
N ARG A 61 2.93 19.49 -10.93
CA ARG A 61 1.83 20.40 -10.57
C ARG A 61 1.48 21.35 -11.71
N ASP A 62 2.48 21.84 -12.41
CA ASP A 62 2.31 22.81 -13.48
C ASP A 62 1.70 22.15 -14.74
N ALA A 63 2.03 20.88 -15.02
CA ALA A 63 1.35 20.12 -16.06
C ALA A 63 -0.16 19.96 -15.80
N ALA A 64 -0.54 19.70 -14.53
CA ALA A 64 -1.96 19.62 -14.17
C ALA A 64 -2.66 21.00 -14.25
N LYS A 65 -2.00 22.08 -13.80
CA LYS A 65 -2.53 23.44 -13.91
C LYS A 65 -2.74 23.84 -15.37
N ALA A 66 -1.75 23.59 -16.23
CA ALA A 66 -1.87 23.85 -17.66
C ALA A 66 -3.09 23.14 -18.27
N ALA A 67 -3.33 21.88 -17.91
CA ALA A 67 -4.50 21.15 -18.38
C ALA A 67 -5.82 21.76 -17.90
N PHE A 68 -5.88 22.31 -16.67
CA PHE A 68 -7.04 23.10 -16.21
C PHE A 68 -7.20 24.39 -17.00
N ASP A 69 -6.13 25.15 -17.22
CA ASP A 69 -6.13 26.42 -17.95
C ASP A 69 -6.51 26.23 -19.42
N GLU A 70 -6.13 25.09 -20.02
CA GLU A 70 -6.55 24.69 -21.38
C GLU A 70 -7.98 24.15 -21.45
N GLY A 71 -8.72 24.09 -20.35
CA GLY A 71 -10.09 23.62 -20.30
C GLY A 71 -10.27 22.12 -20.43
N GLN A 72 -9.27 21.30 -20.08
CA GLN A 72 -9.37 19.83 -20.08
C GLN A 72 -10.21 19.34 -18.90
N THR A 73 -11.48 19.75 -18.83
CA THR A 73 -12.39 19.51 -17.68
C THR A 73 -13.56 18.59 -18.02
N PHE A 74 -13.51 17.94 -19.16
CA PHE A 74 -14.53 17.00 -19.63
C PHE A 74 -14.18 15.55 -19.28
N TYR A 75 -15.15 14.66 -19.43
CA TYR A 75 -14.90 13.23 -19.31
C TYR A 75 -13.83 12.76 -20.29
N VAL A 76 -12.95 11.89 -19.83
CA VAL A 76 -11.99 11.21 -20.70
C VAL A 76 -12.75 10.18 -21.55
N PRO A 77 -12.64 10.21 -22.90
CA PRO A 77 -13.43 9.32 -23.77
C PRO A 77 -13.18 7.84 -23.51
N ASN A 78 -11.97 7.46 -23.17
CA ASN A 78 -11.63 6.08 -22.79
C ASN A 78 -11.64 5.94 -21.26
N MET A 79 -12.60 5.19 -20.72
CA MET A 79 -12.73 4.98 -19.27
C MET A 79 -11.51 4.32 -18.62
N ARG A 80 -10.68 3.62 -19.40
CA ARG A 80 -9.40 3.06 -18.91
C ARG A 80 -8.24 4.07 -18.87
N GLY A 81 -8.48 5.33 -19.20
CA GLY A 81 -7.51 6.42 -19.08
C GLY A 81 -7.29 7.20 -20.37
N HIS A 82 -6.72 8.39 -20.23
CA HIS A 82 -6.35 9.25 -21.36
C HIS A 82 -5.25 8.59 -22.20
N GLY A 83 -5.35 8.69 -23.53
CA GLY A 83 -4.41 8.06 -24.46
C GLY A 83 -2.94 8.33 -24.14
N LEU A 84 -2.59 9.61 -23.92
CA LEU A 84 -1.20 10.00 -23.58
C LEU A 84 -0.67 9.36 -22.29
N LEU A 85 -1.53 9.16 -21.28
CA LEU A 85 -1.10 8.50 -20.06
C LEU A 85 -0.95 6.99 -20.26
N ASN A 86 -1.89 6.37 -20.99
CA ASN A 86 -1.80 4.94 -21.30
C ASN A 86 -0.57 4.62 -22.14
N GLU A 87 -0.21 5.46 -23.10
CA GLU A 87 1.04 5.35 -23.88
C GLU A 87 2.26 5.48 -22.98
N ALA A 88 2.32 6.55 -22.16
CA ALA A 88 3.43 6.76 -21.23
C ALA A 88 3.59 5.61 -20.23
N LEU A 89 2.48 5.05 -19.70
CA LEU A 89 2.50 3.89 -18.81
C LEU A 89 2.95 2.61 -19.54
N SER A 90 2.52 2.38 -20.77
CA SER A 90 2.95 1.24 -21.58
C SER A 90 4.47 1.28 -21.82
N GLU A 91 5.00 2.43 -22.25
CA GLU A 91 6.44 2.66 -22.45
C GLU A 91 7.24 2.46 -21.15
N TYR A 92 6.75 3.09 -20.07
CA TYR A 92 7.37 3.00 -18.76
C TYR A 92 7.42 1.56 -18.23
N GLN A 93 6.30 0.86 -18.22
CA GLN A 93 6.23 -0.52 -17.74
C GLN A 93 7.09 -1.46 -18.60
N THR A 94 7.04 -1.30 -19.93
CA THR A 94 7.89 -2.07 -20.86
C THR A 94 9.37 -1.89 -20.52
N ARG A 95 9.79 -0.65 -20.26
CA ARG A 95 11.18 -0.32 -19.91
C ARG A 95 11.61 -0.92 -18.58
N ILE A 96 10.82 -0.74 -17.52
CA ILE A 96 11.22 -1.18 -16.17
C ILE A 96 11.13 -2.69 -15.96
N HIS A 97 10.23 -3.38 -16.67
CA HIS A 97 10.05 -4.82 -16.56
C HIS A 97 10.82 -5.62 -17.63
N GLY A 98 11.38 -4.94 -18.65
CA GLY A 98 12.12 -5.58 -19.74
C GLY A 98 11.26 -6.46 -20.64
N ARG A 99 9.94 -6.25 -20.63
CA ARG A 99 8.95 -7.00 -21.44
C ARG A 99 7.89 -6.07 -21.97
N SER A 100 7.36 -6.36 -23.16
CA SER A 100 6.30 -5.57 -23.74
C SER A 100 5.02 -5.64 -22.91
N ILE A 101 4.55 -4.47 -22.48
CA ILE A 101 3.25 -4.29 -21.80
C ILE A 101 2.43 -3.31 -22.63
N PRO A 102 1.60 -3.80 -23.56
CA PRO A 102 0.83 -2.96 -24.45
C PRO A 102 -0.26 -2.18 -23.70
N ILE A 103 -0.71 -1.08 -24.30
CA ILE A 103 -1.75 -0.16 -23.76
C ILE A 103 -3.01 -0.94 -23.35
N ALA A 104 -3.37 -2.00 -24.11
CA ALA A 104 -4.54 -2.82 -23.82
C ALA A 104 -4.50 -3.48 -22.43
N ARG A 105 -3.32 -3.61 -21.82
CA ARG A 105 -3.11 -4.22 -20.50
C ARG A 105 -3.11 -3.24 -19.34
N THR A 106 -3.49 -1.98 -19.56
CA THR A 106 -3.43 -0.94 -18.51
C THR A 106 -4.77 -0.24 -18.36
N THR A 107 -5.22 -0.09 -17.12
CA THR A 107 -6.37 0.72 -16.74
C THR A 107 -5.95 1.74 -15.69
N VAL A 108 -6.08 3.02 -15.98
CA VAL A 108 -5.82 4.13 -15.05
C VAL A 108 -6.95 4.22 -14.04
N THR A 109 -6.61 4.47 -12.78
CA THR A 109 -7.57 4.47 -11.67
C THR A 109 -7.37 5.67 -10.75
N PRO A 110 -8.42 6.10 -10.01
CA PRO A 110 -8.30 7.08 -8.92
C PRO A 110 -7.49 6.54 -7.72
N GLY A 111 -6.19 6.27 -7.94
CA GLY A 111 -5.24 5.72 -6.97
C GLY A 111 -5.17 4.21 -6.94
N GLY A 112 -4.11 3.68 -6.32
CA GLY A 112 -3.89 2.23 -6.18
C GLY A 112 -5.01 1.52 -5.41
N MET A 113 -5.67 2.21 -4.47
CA MET A 113 -6.80 1.63 -3.74
C MET A 113 -7.98 1.29 -4.65
N GLN A 114 -8.29 2.15 -5.63
CA GLN A 114 -9.32 1.86 -6.62
C GLN A 114 -8.89 0.74 -7.58
N ALA A 115 -7.61 0.68 -7.95
CA ALA A 115 -7.07 -0.43 -8.75
C ALA A 115 -7.24 -1.77 -8.02
N LEU A 116 -6.94 -1.80 -6.71
CA LEU A 116 -7.16 -2.97 -5.87
C LEU A 116 -8.65 -3.36 -5.80
N TYR A 117 -9.52 -2.37 -5.63
CA TYR A 117 -10.96 -2.61 -5.53
C TYR A 117 -11.52 -3.16 -6.84
N LEU A 118 -11.11 -2.62 -8.00
CA LEU A 118 -11.46 -3.16 -9.32
C LEU A 118 -10.95 -4.60 -9.50
N ALA A 119 -9.72 -4.88 -9.06
CA ALA A 119 -9.16 -6.24 -9.13
C ALA A 119 -9.97 -7.24 -8.29
N LEU A 120 -10.41 -6.85 -7.10
CA LEU A 120 -11.22 -7.69 -6.23
C LEU A 120 -12.64 -7.87 -6.78
N GLU A 121 -13.31 -6.79 -7.18
CA GLU A 121 -14.66 -6.84 -7.77
C GLU A 121 -14.73 -7.67 -9.08
N LEU A 122 -13.62 -7.69 -9.83
CA LEU A 122 -13.52 -8.53 -11.04
C LEU A 122 -13.53 -10.04 -10.71
N LEU A 123 -13.08 -10.45 -9.54
CA LEU A 123 -12.76 -11.84 -9.21
C LEU A 123 -13.63 -12.46 -8.12
N VAL A 124 -14.16 -11.65 -7.21
CA VAL A 124 -14.71 -12.15 -5.94
C VAL A 124 -16.22 -12.04 -5.92
N ASP A 125 -16.86 -13.20 -5.78
CA ASP A 125 -18.29 -13.33 -5.50
C ASP A 125 -18.52 -13.56 -3.99
N THR A 126 -19.73 -13.32 -3.52
CA THR A 126 -20.16 -13.70 -2.17
C THR A 126 -19.91 -15.20 -1.92
N GLY A 127 -19.25 -15.51 -0.81
CA GLY A 127 -18.86 -16.87 -0.43
C GLY A 127 -17.52 -17.34 -1.00
N SER A 128 -16.89 -16.57 -1.87
CA SER A 128 -15.51 -16.78 -2.29
C SER A 128 -14.53 -16.27 -1.23
N ASN A 129 -13.28 -16.69 -1.29
CA ASN A 129 -12.23 -16.16 -0.44
C ASN A 129 -11.02 -15.67 -1.24
N VAL A 130 -10.24 -14.78 -0.59
CA VAL A 130 -8.94 -14.33 -1.05
C VAL A 130 -7.93 -14.58 0.05
N VAL A 131 -6.90 -15.37 -0.26
CA VAL A 131 -5.75 -15.57 0.62
C VAL A 131 -4.81 -14.38 0.44
N TYR A 132 -4.40 -13.73 1.53
CA TYR A 132 -3.46 -12.61 1.45
C TYR A 132 -2.28 -12.77 2.42
N VAL A 133 -1.08 -12.39 1.95
CA VAL A 133 0.16 -12.49 2.73
C VAL A 133 0.19 -11.40 3.78
N ALA A 134 0.31 -11.80 5.06
CA ALA A 134 0.35 -10.93 6.24
C ALA A 134 1.71 -11.05 6.99
N PRO A 135 2.14 -10.08 7.80
CA PRO A 135 1.48 -8.80 8.13
C PRO A 135 1.27 -7.91 6.90
N GLN A 136 0.10 -7.25 6.84
CA GLN A 136 -0.30 -6.52 5.65
C GLN A 136 -1.09 -5.26 6.00
N TRP A 137 -1.02 -4.26 5.15
CA TRP A 137 -1.84 -3.07 5.20
C TRP A 137 -3.33 -3.41 5.32
N PRO A 138 -4.04 -2.88 6.34
CA PRO A 138 -5.37 -3.36 6.73
C PRO A 138 -6.45 -3.23 5.66
N ASN A 139 -6.22 -2.37 4.66
CA ASN A 139 -7.25 -2.11 3.66
C ASN A 139 -7.55 -3.34 2.78
N ILE A 140 -6.60 -4.26 2.57
CA ILE A 140 -6.89 -5.48 1.80
C ILE A 140 -7.92 -6.36 2.50
N HIS A 141 -7.77 -6.57 3.82
CA HIS A 141 -8.73 -7.33 4.61
C HIS A 141 -10.13 -6.73 4.49
N ASN A 142 -10.23 -5.42 4.74
CA ASN A 142 -11.50 -4.71 4.70
C ASN A 142 -12.09 -4.62 3.29
N ALA A 143 -11.26 -4.46 2.24
CA ALA A 143 -11.74 -4.44 0.86
C ALA A 143 -12.36 -5.77 0.45
N ILE A 144 -11.73 -6.91 0.79
CA ILE A 144 -12.30 -8.24 0.55
C ILE A 144 -13.63 -8.40 1.29
N HIS A 145 -13.67 -7.99 2.57
CA HIS A 145 -14.88 -8.08 3.39
C HIS A 145 -16.03 -7.21 2.83
N LEU A 146 -15.72 -5.98 2.41
CA LEU A 146 -16.71 -5.04 1.87
C LEU A 146 -17.40 -5.54 0.61
N ILE A 147 -16.72 -6.27 -0.25
CA ILE A 147 -17.30 -6.86 -1.46
C ILE A 147 -18.02 -8.19 -1.20
N GLY A 148 -18.02 -8.68 0.04
CA GLY A 148 -18.69 -9.93 0.44
C GLY A 148 -17.82 -11.18 0.35
N GLY A 149 -16.53 -11.03 0.09
CA GLY A 149 -15.55 -12.12 0.14
C GLY A 149 -15.09 -12.43 1.57
N GLU A 150 -14.53 -13.63 1.76
CA GLU A 150 -13.87 -14.05 3.01
C GLU A 150 -12.37 -13.70 2.95
N PRO A 151 -11.86 -12.77 3.76
CA PRO A 151 -10.44 -12.49 3.83
C PRO A 151 -9.72 -13.59 4.63
N ARG A 152 -8.72 -14.24 4.02
CA ARG A 152 -7.90 -15.28 4.65
C ARG A 152 -6.44 -14.83 4.79
N PRO A 153 -6.02 -14.37 5.98
CA PRO A 153 -4.64 -14.01 6.22
C PRO A 153 -3.75 -15.26 6.25
N PHE A 154 -2.67 -15.22 5.49
CA PHE A 154 -1.54 -16.15 5.58
C PHE A 154 -0.34 -15.41 6.15
N SER A 155 0.11 -15.78 7.35
CA SER A 155 1.21 -15.09 8.01
C SER A 155 2.57 -15.56 7.51
N LEU A 156 3.43 -14.60 7.15
CA LEU A 156 4.86 -14.84 7.02
C LEU A 156 5.43 -15.37 8.33
N ASP A 157 6.39 -16.25 8.25
CA ASP A 157 7.15 -16.72 9.42
C ASP A 157 8.19 -15.65 9.78
N PHE A 158 8.30 -15.36 11.07
CA PHE A 158 9.34 -14.48 11.60
C PHE A 158 10.42 -15.27 12.32
N ARG A 159 11.63 -15.27 11.79
CA ARG A 159 12.83 -15.91 12.35
C ARG A 159 14.03 -14.97 12.32
N GLY A 160 13.83 -13.73 12.77
CA GLY A 160 14.79 -12.64 12.58
C GLY A 160 14.67 -11.97 11.21
N ASP A 161 13.97 -12.61 10.29
CA ASP A 161 13.53 -12.10 9.00
C ASP A 161 12.14 -12.64 8.66
N TRP A 162 11.44 -11.96 7.74
CA TRP A 162 10.13 -12.36 7.25
C TRP A 162 10.29 -13.33 6.08
N GLN A 163 9.73 -14.53 6.20
CA GLN A 163 9.88 -15.62 5.23
C GLN A 163 8.52 -16.14 4.78
N LEU A 164 8.39 -16.40 3.47
CA LEU A 164 7.22 -17.00 2.85
C LEU A 164 7.41 -18.50 2.72
N ASP A 165 6.52 -19.26 3.35
CA ASP A 165 6.40 -20.71 3.15
C ASP A 165 5.35 -20.95 2.05
N LEU A 166 5.81 -21.26 0.84
CA LEU A 166 4.95 -21.45 -0.32
C LEU A 166 4.05 -22.69 -0.19
N ASP A 167 4.55 -23.79 0.39
CA ASP A 167 3.76 -25.01 0.52
C ASP A 167 2.59 -24.80 1.48
N ARG A 168 2.84 -24.10 2.60
CA ARG A 168 1.80 -23.72 3.55
C ARG A 168 0.82 -22.69 2.93
N LEU A 169 1.32 -21.74 2.14
CA LEU A 169 0.47 -20.77 1.45
C LEU A 169 -0.48 -21.49 0.49
N PHE A 170 0.04 -22.38 -0.35
CA PHE A 170 -0.76 -23.12 -1.31
C PHE A 170 -1.77 -24.04 -0.65
N ALA A 171 -1.41 -24.65 0.48
CA ALA A 171 -2.32 -25.48 1.28
C ALA A 171 -3.46 -24.68 1.95
N THR A 172 -3.32 -23.35 2.09
CA THR A 172 -4.38 -22.47 2.61
C THR A 172 -5.49 -22.22 1.58
N CYS A 173 -5.20 -22.44 0.29
CA CYS A 173 -6.16 -22.28 -0.81
C CYS A 173 -7.12 -23.46 -0.90
N ASP A 174 -8.38 -23.18 -1.24
CA ASP A 174 -9.43 -24.18 -1.46
C ASP A 174 -10.23 -23.91 -2.74
N ALA A 175 -11.28 -24.69 -2.99
CA ALA A 175 -12.13 -24.54 -4.18
C ALA A 175 -12.88 -23.17 -4.25
N ARG A 176 -12.97 -22.44 -3.14
CA ARG A 176 -13.58 -21.10 -3.06
C ARG A 176 -12.57 -19.99 -3.22
N THR A 177 -11.26 -20.31 -3.26
CA THR A 177 -10.20 -19.30 -3.38
C THR A 177 -10.17 -18.74 -4.80
N ARG A 178 -10.38 -17.44 -4.94
CA ARG A 178 -10.35 -16.71 -6.21
C ARG A 178 -9.00 -16.11 -6.50
N ALA A 179 -8.30 -15.62 -5.47
CA ALA A 179 -7.01 -15.01 -5.64
C ALA A 179 -6.09 -15.22 -4.45
N ILE A 180 -4.77 -15.14 -4.71
CA ILE A 180 -3.73 -14.88 -3.73
C ILE A 180 -3.32 -13.42 -3.90
N PHE A 181 -3.35 -12.64 -2.81
CA PHE A 181 -2.86 -11.26 -2.77
C PHE A 181 -1.54 -11.18 -2.04
N LEU A 182 -0.59 -10.44 -2.60
CA LEU A 182 0.66 -10.07 -1.94
C LEU A 182 1.01 -8.61 -2.23
N SER A 183 1.64 -7.92 -1.29
CA SER A 183 2.27 -6.62 -1.52
C SER A 183 3.78 -6.77 -1.50
N THR A 184 4.46 -6.29 -2.53
CA THR A 184 5.91 -6.51 -2.69
C THR A 184 6.57 -5.34 -3.44
N PRO A 185 7.48 -4.61 -2.78
CA PRO A 185 7.81 -4.62 -1.33
C PRO A 185 6.63 -4.33 -0.43
N SER A 186 6.56 -5.00 0.73
CA SER A 186 5.39 -5.00 1.61
C SER A 186 5.32 -3.80 2.56
N ASN A 187 4.11 -3.40 2.89
CA ASN A 187 3.76 -2.56 4.02
C ASN A 187 3.05 -3.44 5.07
N PRO A 188 3.62 -3.67 6.27
CA PRO A 188 4.65 -2.85 6.93
C PRO A 188 6.08 -3.39 6.87
N THR A 189 6.29 -4.65 6.50
CA THR A 189 7.52 -5.40 6.76
C THR A 189 8.69 -5.05 5.83
N GLY A 190 8.41 -4.50 4.64
CA GLY A 190 9.41 -4.35 3.58
C GLY A 190 9.86 -5.67 2.95
N TRP A 191 9.22 -6.81 3.35
CA TRP A 191 9.42 -8.08 2.68
C TRP A 191 9.22 -7.92 1.18
N THR A 192 10.11 -8.50 0.40
CA THR A 192 10.09 -8.42 -1.05
C THR A 192 10.17 -9.83 -1.59
N ALA A 193 9.16 -10.24 -2.34
CA ALA A 193 9.12 -11.56 -2.97
C ALA A 193 10.30 -11.72 -3.93
N SER A 194 10.97 -12.84 -3.88
CA SER A 194 12.02 -13.19 -4.82
C SER A 194 11.43 -13.56 -6.19
N ARG A 195 12.28 -13.62 -7.20
CA ARG A 195 11.87 -14.07 -8.54
C ARG A 195 11.39 -15.53 -8.52
N GLU A 196 12.03 -16.36 -7.72
CA GLU A 196 11.71 -17.77 -7.53
C GLU A 196 10.35 -17.94 -6.86
N GLU A 197 10.06 -17.16 -5.81
CA GLU A 197 8.74 -17.15 -5.15
C GLU A 197 7.64 -16.70 -6.12
N MET A 198 7.90 -15.64 -6.92
CA MET A 198 6.94 -15.18 -7.94
C MET A 198 6.72 -16.22 -9.04
N GLN A 199 7.77 -16.94 -9.48
CA GLN A 199 7.63 -18.01 -10.45
C GLN A 199 6.78 -19.15 -9.89
N ALA A 200 7.01 -19.57 -8.66
CA ALA A 200 6.22 -20.60 -8.00
C ALA A 200 4.73 -20.22 -7.84
N LEU A 201 4.46 -18.95 -7.49
CA LEU A 201 3.10 -18.39 -7.45
C LEU A 201 2.44 -18.44 -8.84
N LEU A 202 3.15 -18.03 -9.89
CA LEU A 202 2.65 -18.04 -11.26
C LEU A 202 2.35 -19.46 -11.74
N ASP A 203 3.24 -20.41 -11.44
CA ASP A 203 3.04 -21.82 -11.81
C ASP A 203 1.88 -22.43 -11.03
N PHE A 204 1.69 -22.06 -9.77
CA PHE A 204 0.52 -22.45 -8.99
C PHE A 204 -0.77 -21.87 -9.59
N SER A 205 -0.79 -20.60 -9.97
CA SER A 205 -1.90 -19.93 -10.63
C SER A 205 -2.28 -20.63 -11.94
N ARG A 206 -1.30 -20.97 -12.78
CA ARG A 206 -1.50 -21.68 -14.04
C ARG A 206 -2.15 -23.06 -13.87
N ARG A 207 -1.73 -23.79 -12.82
CA ARG A 207 -2.28 -25.14 -12.53
C ARG A 207 -3.68 -25.10 -11.95
N THR A 208 -3.98 -24.13 -11.07
CA THR A 208 -5.22 -24.13 -10.28
C THR A 208 -6.29 -23.20 -10.82
N GLY A 209 -5.90 -22.21 -11.61
CA GLY A 209 -6.79 -21.15 -12.06
C GLY A 209 -7.02 -20.03 -11.05
N ILE A 210 -6.35 -20.06 -9.88
CA ILE A 210 -6.39 -19.01 -8.87
C ILE A 210 -5.61 -17.79 -9.38
N TRP A 211 -6.17 -16.60 -9.25
CA TRP A 211 -5.54 -15.36 -9.68
C TRP A 211 -4.44 -14.90 -8.72
N ILE A 212 -3.50 -14.13 -9.23
CA ILE A 212 -2.52 -13.40 -8.42
C ILE A 212 -2.85 -11.92 -8.49
N ILE A 213 -3.01 -11.28 -7.33
CA ILE A 213 -3.09 -9.82 -7.20
C ILE A 213 -1.80 -9.36 -6.53
N SER A 214 -0.92 -8.72 -7.31
CA SER A 214 0.37 -8.21 -6.84
C SER A 214 0.28 -6.70 -6.63
N ASP A 215 0.30 -6.25 -5.39
CA ASP A 215 0.40 -4.82 -5.07
C ASP A 215 1.87 -4.40 -5.08
N GLU A 216 2.26 -3.67 -6.13
CA GLU A 216 3.63 -3.26 -6.40
C GLU A 216 3.84 -1.74 -6.24
N VAL A 217 3.02 -1.07 -5.42
CA VAL A 217 3.09 0.40 -5.21
C VAL A 217 4.44 0.87 -4.67
N TYR A 218 5.21 -0.01 -4.03
CA TYR A 218 6.57 0.25 -3.55
C TYR A 218 7.66 -0.29 -4.51
N GLY A 219 7.32 -0.82 -5.66
CA GLY A 219 8.25 -1.43 -6.60
C GLY A 219 9.43 -0.55 -7.01
N ARG A 220 9.24 0.80 -7.05
CA ARG A 220 10.32 1.76 -7.32
C ARG A 220 11.07 2.21 -6.07
N LEU A 221 10.62 1.84 -4.88
CA LEU A 221 11.28 2.09 -3.60
C LEU A 221 12.03 0.83 -3.14
N TYR A 222 12.88 0.31 -4.03
CA TYR A 222 13.71 -0.86 -3.85
C TYR A 222 15.18 -0.46 -3.83
N PHE A 223 15.99 -1.01 -2.90
CA PHE A 223 17.32 -0.50 -2.61
C PHE A 223 18.44 -1.27 -3.31
N ASP A 224 18.16 -2.50 -3.79
CA ASP A 224 19.14 -3.33 -4.48
C ASP A 224 19.03 -3.23 -6.01
N GLY A 225 18.30 -2.23 -6.49
CA GLY A 225 18.12 -1.98 -7.92
C GLY A 225 17.17 -0.82 -8.21
N ASP A 226 16.88 -0.59 -9.48
CA ASP A 226 15.96 0.48 -9.90
C ASP A 226 14.49 0.10 -9.76
N VAL A 227 14.18 -1.20 -9.75
CA VAL A 227 12.84 -1.76 -9.56
C VAL A 227 12.95 -3.09 -8.79
N ALA A 228 12.01 -3.33 -7.88
CA ALA A 228 11.91 -4.61 -7.19
C ALA A 228 11.58 -5.74 -8.20
N PRO A 229 11.87 -7.00 -7.87
CA PRO A 229 11.29 -8.12 -8.60
C PRO A 229 9.78 -7.95 -8.74
N SER A 230 9.26 -8.17 -9.96
CA SER A 230 7.86 -7.99 -10.31
C SER A 230 7.32 -9.22 -11.02
N ILE A 231 6.07 -9.58 -10.71
CA ILE A 231 5.37 -10.65 -11.42
C ILE A 231 5.25 -10.35 -12.92
N LEU A 232 5.22 -9.06 -13.31
CA LEU A 232 5.14 -8.62 -14.71
C LEU A 232 6.41 -8.91 -15.51
N GLN A 233 7.55 -9.21 -14.85
CA GLN A 233 8.78 -9.62 -15.53
C GLN A 233 8.71 -11.05 -16.08
N ILE A 234 7.76 -11.87 -15.59
CA ILE A 234 7.63 -13.28 -15.94
C ILE A 234 6.26 -13.67 -16.50
N ALA A 235 5.21 -12.90 -16.15
CA ALA A 235 3.84 -13.20 -16.58
C ALA A 235 3.62 -12.86 -18.06
N GLU A 236 2.90 -13.74 -18.78
CA GLU A 236 2.40 -13.53 -20.13
C GLU A 236 1.03 -12.82 -20.12
N ASP A 237 0.54 -12.37 -21.29
CA ASP A 237 -0.76 -11.68 -21.38
C ASP A 237 -1.95 -12.58 -21.00
N GLY A 238 -1.84 -13.89 -21.20
CA GLY A 238 -2.88 -14.87 -20.85
C GLY A 238 -2.86 -15.32 -19.39
N ASP A 239 -1.88 -14.93 -18.59
CA ASP A 239 -1.77 -15.33 -17.19
C ASP A 239 -2.77 -14.59 -16.30
N ARG A 240 -3.27 -15.26 -15.27
CA ARG A 240 -4.22 -14.72 -14.29
C ARG A 240 -3.51 -13.82 -13.28
N VAL A 241 -3.01 -12.69 -13.74
CA VAL A 241 -2.22 -11.73 -12.95
C VAL A 241 -2.82 -10.34 -13.05
N LEU A 242 -3.01 -9.70 -11.90
CA LEU A 242 -3.40 -8.30 -11.76
C LEU A 242 -2.32 -7.60 -10.93
N SER A 243 -1.63 -6.60 -11.49
CA SER A 243 -0.63 -5.82 -10.76
C SER A 243 -1.18 -4.42 -10.47
N VAL A 244 -1.23 -4.08 -9.18
CA VAL A 244 -1.70 -2.78 -8.67
C VAL A 244 -0.52 -1.85 -8.51
N ASN A 245 -0.64 -0.64 -9.03
CA ASN A 245 0.38 0.40 -8.91
C ASN A 245 -0.22 1.78 -8.62
N SER A 246 0.62 2.70 -8.14
CA SER A 246 0.18 4.04 -7.76
C SER A 246 1.29 5.06 -7.92
N PHE A 247 0.90 6.29 -8.27
CA PHE A 247 1.79 7.45 -8.24
C PHE A 247 2.08 7.97 -6.83
N SER A 248 1.35 7.49 -5.83
CA SER A 248 1.37 8.01 -4.46
C SER A 248 2.76 7.99 -3.83
N LYS A 249 3.56 6.92 -4.04
CA LYS A 249 4.79 6.70 -3.26
C LYS A 249 6.04 7.17 -3.98
N ALA A 250 6.28 6.68 -5.19
CA ALA A 250 7.50 6.98 -5.94
C ALA A 250 7.54 8.40 -6.53
N TRP A 251 6.39 9.09 -6.63
CA TRP A 251 6.29 10.45 -7.22
C TRP A 251 5.76 11.51 -6.25
N ALA A 252 5.68 11.21 -4.94
CA ALA A 252 5.15 12.13 -3.92
C ALA A 252 3.73 12.67 -4.27
N MET A 253 2.85 11.79 -4.76
CA MET A 253 1.52 12.15 -5.26
C MET A 253 0.39 11.50 -4.44
N THR A 254 0.52 11.40 -3.12
CA THR A 254 -0.47 10.74 -2.25
C THR A 254 -1.85 11.37 -2.34
N GLY A 255 -1.94 12.69 -2.33
CA GLY A 255 -3.19 13.47 -2.43
C GLY A 255 -3.77 13.58 -3.85
N TRP A 256 -3.04 13.17 -4.88
CA TRP A 256 -3.49 13.28 -6.28
C TRP A 256 -4.50 12.21 -6.68
N ARG A 257 -4.55 11.13 -5.93
CA ARG A 257 -5.47 10.01 -6.16
C ARG A 257 -5.38 9.49 -7.60
N ILE A 258 -4.20 9.03 -7.99
CA ILE A 258 -3.95 8.42 -9.30
C ILE A 258 -3.06 7.18 -9.20
N GLY A 259 -3.39 6.16 -9.97
CA GLY A 259 -2.71 4.88 -10.07
C GLY A 259 -3.14 4.12 -11.31
N TRP A 260 -2.77 2.87 -11.39
CA TRP A 260 -3.18 2.00 -12.50
C TRP A 260 -3.21 0.53 -12.08
N LEU A 261 -3.99 -0.23 -12.83
CA LEU A 261 -4.05 -1.69 -12.79
C LEU A 261 -3.45 -2.22 -14.10
N THR A 262 -2.45 -3.10 -14.00
CA THR A 262 -1.95 -3.88 -15.14
C THR A 262 -2.60 -5.26 -15.09
N HIS A 263 -3.14 -5.69 -16.23
CA HIS A 263 -4.02 -6.86 -16.31
C HIS A 263 -3.86 -7.60 -17.66
N PRO A 264 -4.40 -8.80 -17.81
CA PRO A 264 -4.52 -9.44 -19.12
C PRO A 264 -5.40 -8.59 -20.07
N SER A 265 -5.03 -8.54 -21.35
CA SER A 265 -5.82 -7.79 -22.35
C SER A 265 -7.24 -8.31 -22.49
N GLY A 266 -7.46 -9.62 -22.23
CA GLY A 266 -8.77 -10.26 -22.31
C GLY A 266 -9.83 -9.77 -21.33
N VAL A 267 -9.46 -8.99 -20.28
CA VAL A 267 -10.42 -8.40 -19.32
C VAL A 267 -10.53 -6.88 -19.44
N ALA A 268 -9.92 -6.30 -20.48
CA ALA A 268 -9.83 -4.85 -20.65
C ALA A 268 -11.20 -4.17 -20.79
N ASP A 269 -12.11 -4.76 -21.54
CA ASP A 269 -13.44 -4.20 -21.79
C ASP A 269 -14.29 -4.24 -20.52
N GLN A 270 -14.21 -5.32 -19.74
CA GLN A 270 -14.89 -5.44 -18.47
C GLN A 270 -14.39 -4.37 -17.47
N LEU A 271 -13.07 -4.17 -17.38
CA LEU A 271 -12.49 -3.12 -16.52
C LEU A 271 -12.88 -1.71 -16.98
N GLY A 272 -12.98 -1.48 -18.29
CA GLY A 272 -13.50 -0.23 -18.84
C GLY A 272 -14.96 0.01 -18.43
N ALA A 273 -15.82 -0.99 -18.56
CA ALA A 273 -17.22 -0.92 -18.15
C ALA A 273 -17.35 -0.72 -16.63
N MET A 274 -16.60 -1.48 -15.81
CA MET A 274 -16.58 -1.30 -14.35
C MET A 274 -16.16 0.11 -13.97
N THR A 275 -15.10 0.66 -14.59
CA THR A 275 -14.65 2.04 -14.32
C THR A 275 -15.76 3.04 -14.64
N GLN A 276 -16.48 2.86 -15.76
CA GLN A 276 -17.59 3.74 -16.14
C GLN A 276 -18.69 3.74 -15.05
N TYR A 277 -19.08 2.58 -14.54
CA TYR A 277 -20.19 2.47 -13.58
C TYR A 277 -19.79 2.78 -12.13
N ILE A 278 -18.51 2.65 -11.77
CA ILE A 278 -18.04 2.90 -10.39
C ILE A 278 -17.67 4.36 -10.18
N ASN A 279 -16.93 4.99 -11.13
CA ASN A 279 -16.37 6.34 -10.91
C ASN A 279 -16.29 7.22 -12.17
N SER A 280 -16.71 6.73 -13.34
CA SER A 280 -16.66 7.46 -14.62
C SER A 280 -15.25 7.91 -15.05
N GLY A 281 -14.21 7.23 -14.56
CA GLY A 281 -12.82 7.50 -14.93
C GLY A 281 -12.09 8.49 -14.02
N THR A 282 -10.81 8.68 -14.29
CA THR A 282 -9.92 9.59 -13.56
C THR A 282 -9.89 10.97 -14.21
N ALA A 283 -9.89 12.04 -13.42
CA ALA A 283 -9.90 13.42 -13.91
C ALA A 283 -8.74 13.72 -14.89
N ALA A 284 -9.05 14.33 -16.04
CA ALA A 284 -8.09 14.60 -17.11
C ALA A 284 -6.89 15.45 -16.65
N PRO A 285 -7.04 16.56 -15.88
CA PRO A 285 -5.89 17.35 -15.43
C PRO A 285 -4.96 16.57 -14.51
N ILE A 286 -5.50 15.66 -13.69
CA ILE A 286 -4.69 14.80 -12.83
C ILE A 286 -3.86 13.81 -13.68
N GLN A 287 -4.46 13.30 -14.77
CA GLN A 287 -3.75 12.43 -15.70
C GLN A 287 -2.64 13.18 -16.46
N ALA A 288 -2.82 14.47 -16.80
CA ALA A 288 -1.77 15.30 -17.39
C ALA A 288 -0.55 15.42 -16.45
N GLY A 289 -0.78 15.67 -15.17
CA GLY A 289 0.28 15.64 -14.16
C GLY A 289 0.99 14.27 -14.06
N ALA A 290 0.23 13.17 -14.17
CA ALA A 290 0.78 11.83 -14.18
C ALA A 290 1.65 11.54 -15.43
N VAL A 291 1.30 12.05 -16.59
CA VAL A 291 2.14 11.99 -17.80
C VAL A 291 3.50 12.66 -17.55
N ALA A 292 3.48 13.87 -16.96
CA ALA A 292 4.72 14.55 -16.59
C ALA A 292 5.55 13.74 -15.58
N ALA A 293 4.90 13.16 -14.56
CA ALA A 293 5.55 12.33 -13.55
C ALA A 293 6.24 11.11 -14.18
N ILE A 294 5.60 10.40 -15.11
CA ILE A 294 6.19 9.23 -15.79
C ILE A 294 7.32 9.62 -16.72
N ARG A 295 7.13 10.67 -17.54
CA ARG A 295 8.10 11.03 -18.57
C ARG A 295 9.33 11.75 -18.04
N GLN A 296 9.22 12.51 -16.95
CA GLN A 296 10.26 13.38 -16.43
C GLN A 296 10.68 13.04 -14.99
N GLY A 297 9.93 12.20 -14.28
CA GLY A 297 10.08 12.00 -12.84
C GLY A 297 11.15 11.00 -12.40
N GLU A 298 11.95 10.44 -13.30
CA GLU A 298 12.99 9.47 -12.92
C GLU A 298 14.01 10.04 -11.90
N PRO A 299 14.49 11.31 -12.02
CA PRO A 299 15.33 11.91 -10.99
C PRO A 299 14.65 11.99 -9.62
N LEU A 300 13.35 12.37 -9.59
CA LEU A 300 12.56 12.41 -8.37
C LEU A 300 12.43 11.05 -7.70
N VAL A 301 12.17 10.00 -8.48
CA VAL A 301 12.08 8.62 -7.96
C VAL A 301 13.39 8.21 -7.30
N LYS A 302 14.54 8.53 -7.92
CA LYS A 302 15.86 8.26 -7.35
C LYS A 302 16.11 9.04 -6.06
N GLU A 303 15.72 10.30 -6.03
CA GLU A 303 15.82 11.16 -4.85
C GLU A 303 15.00 10.61 -3.68
N ILE A 304 13.71 10.30 -3.90
CA ILE A 304 12.82 9.73 -2.88
C ILE A 304 13.37 8.39 -2.37
N ARG A 305 13.81 7.51 -3.28
CA ARG A 305 14.41 6.22 -2.92
C ARG A 305 15.66 6.40 -2.03
N GLN A 306 16.55 7.31 -2.42
CA GLN A 306 17.77 7.59 -1.65
C GLN A 306 17.45 8.18 -0.28
N ARG A 307 16.48 9.10 -0.21
CA ARG A 307 16.03 9.69 1.05
C ARG A 307 15.47 8.63 2.00
N ILE A 308 14.62 7.74 1.51
CA ILE A 308 14.08 6.64 2.30
C ILE A 308 15.19 5.71 2.78
N LYS A 309 16.11 5.32 1.88
CA LYS A 309 17.25 4.47 2.24
C LYS A 309 18.08 5.09 3.37
N THR A 310 18.40 6.38 3.27
CA THR A 310 19.14 7.11 4.30
C THR A 310 18.36 7.14 5.64
N GLY A 311 17.05 7.40 5.58
CA GLY A 311 16.18 7.38 6.77
C GLY A 311 16.11 5.99 7.42
N LEU A 312 16.06 4.94 6.60
CA LEU A 312 16.04 3.56 7.07
C LEU A 312 17.38 3.15 7.70
N ASP A 313 18.51 3.50 7.06
CA ASP A 313 19.84 3.26 7.59
C ASP A 313 19.98 3.91 8.99
N LEU A 314 19.60 5.18 9.09
CA LEU A 314 19.62 5.90 10.36
C LEU A 314 18.70 5.26 11.43
N ALA A 315 17.48 4.85 11.03
CA ALA A 315 16.54 4.21 11.94
C ALA A 315 17.11 2.89 12.49
N TYR A 316 17.67 2.04 11.65
CA TYR A 316 18.25 0.77 12.06
C TYR A 316 19.48 0.96 12.95
N ASP A 317 20.38 1.89 12.62
CA ASP A 317 21.58 2.20 13.40
C ASP A 317 21.23 2.70 14.82
N ARG A 318 20.17 3.50 14.95
CA ARG A 318 19.76 4.06 16.24
C ARG A 318 18.89 3.13 17.05
N LEU A 319 17.93 2.44 16.42
CA LEU A 319 17.06 1.48 17.11
C LEU A 319 17.87 0.30 17.67
N ALA A 320 18.94 -0.13 16.98
CA ALA A 320 19.85 -1.16 17.48
C ALA A 320 20.58 -0.78 18.79
N GLN A 321 20.62 0.50 19.14
CA GLN A 321 21.24 1.00 20.39
C GLN A 321 20.26 1.01 21.58
N ILE A 322 18.95 0.81 21.32
CA ILE A 322 17.93 0.81 22.37
C ILE A 322 17.82 -0.61 22.94
N PRO A 323 18.05 -0.80 24.26
CA PRO A 323 17.88 -2.12 24.88
C PRO A 323 16.48 -2.69 24.65
N GLY A 324 16.39 -3.99 24.33
CA GLY A 324 15.14 -4.68 24.13
C GLY A 324 14.45 -4.43 22.78
N ILE A 325 15.03 -3.67 21.86
CA ILE A 325 14.52 -3.59 20.49
C ILE A 325 14.92 -4.84 19.70
N ILE A 326 13.92 -5.47 19.09
CA ILE A 326 14.07 -6.61 18.17
C ILE A 326 13.92 -6.08 16.75
N LEU A 327 15.02 -6.02 16.01
CA LEU A 327 15.06 -5.57 14.62
C LEU A 327 15.06 -6.80 13.69
N PRO A 328 14.14 -6.89 12.73
CA PRO A 328 14.29 -7.78 11.58
C PRO A 328 15.52 -7.42 10.74
N THR A 329 15.92 -8.31 9.84
CA THR A 329 16.85 -7.95 8.77
C THR A 329 16.36 -6.68 8.06
N LYS A 330 17.30 -5.76 7.77
CA LYS A 330 16.95 -4.48 7.11
C LYS A 330 16.22 -4.75 5.80
N PRO A 331 15.03 -4.16 5.59
CA PRO A 331 14.24 -4.44 4.40
C PRO A 331 14.93 -3.95 3.13
N ARG A 332 14.71 -4.67 2.04
CA ARG A 332 15.26 -4.36 0.72
C ARG A 332 14.43 -3.34 -0.05
N GLY A 333 13.26 -2.97 0.47
CA GLY A 333 12.34 -2.02 -0.15
C GLY A 333 11.26 -1.52 0.78
N GLY A 334 10.38 -0.66 0.27
CA GLY A 334 9.35 0.01 1.06
C GLY A 334 9.85 1.30 1.72
N MET A 335 9.14 1.78 2.72
CA MET A 335 9.43 3.07 3.37
C MET A 335 9.26 3.00 4.89
N TYR A 336 9.43 1.82 5.49
CA TYR A 336 9.14 1.59 6.91
C TYR A 336 10.27 0.84 7.60
N ALA A 337 10.55 1.23 8.85
CA ALA A 337 11.15 0.35 9.84
C ALA A 337 10.01 -0.33 10.61
N PHE A 338 10.05 -1.65 10.70
CA PHE A 338 9.07 -2.46 11.39
C PHE A 338 9.79 -3.35 12.40
N PHE A 339 9.62 -3.08 13.68
CA PHE A 339 10.41 -3.65 14.77
C PHE A 339 9.53 -4.00 15.95
N ALA A 340 10.00 -4.89 16.83
CA ALA A 340 9.33 -5.23 18.08
C ALA A 340 10.14 -4.79 19.30
N MET A 341 9.50 -4.85 20.46
CA MET A 341 10.14 -4.61 21.75
C MET A 341 10.05 -5.87 22.58
N ASP A 342 11.16 -6.28 23.19
CA ASP A 342 11.21 -7.45 24.06
C ASP A 342 10.27 -7.29 25.26
N GLY A 343 9.54 -8.36 25.61
CA GLY A 343 8.54 -8.33 26.66
C GLY A 343 7.24 -7.59 26.34
N GLU A 344 7.12 -6.92 25.19
CA GLU A 344 5.90 -6.24 24.77
C GLU A 344 5.05 -7.18 23.90
N SER A 345 3.86 -7.52 24.37
CA SER A 345 2.91 -8.36 23.63
C SER A 345 1.85 -7.54 22.86
N ASP A 346 1.66 -6.25 23.22
CA ASP A 346 0.69 -5.35 22.63
C ASP A 346 1.31 -3.96 22.33
N ALA A 347 1.69 -3.77 21.09
CA ALA A 347 2.30 -2.54 20.62
C ALA A 347 1.41 -1.29 20.76
N ARG A 348 0.11 -1.42 21.05
CA ARG A 348 -0.75 -0.25 21.36
C ARG A 348 -0.27 0.49 22.59
N GLN A 349 0.09 -0.26 23.65
CA GLN A 349 0.61 0.31 24.89
C GLN A 349 1.98 0.95 24.67
N ALA A 350 2.86 0.28 23.91
CA ALA A 350 4.15 0.81 23.55
C ALA A 350 4.03 2.11 22.71
N CYS A 351 3.16 2.15 21.70
CA CYS A 351 2.91 3.36 20.91
C CYS A 351 2.37 4.51 21.75
N ALA A 352 1.44 4.25 22.67
CA ALA A 352 0.89 5.25 23.58
C ALA A 352 1.99 5.79 24.52
N ARG A 353 2.80 4.91 25.12
CA ARG A 353 3.92 5.28 25.99
C ARG A 353 4.95 6.13 25.25
N ILE A 354 5.39 5.71 24.06
CA ILE A 354 6.36 6.45 23.23
C ILE A 354 5.79 7.83 22.84
N LEU A 355 4.50 7.92 22.50
CA LEU A 355 3.85 9.18 22.19
C LEU A 355 3.88 10.15 23.39
N GLU A 356 3.56 9.66 24.59
CA GLU A 356 3.53 10.50 25.81
C GLU A 356 4.94 10.94 26.25
N THR A 357 5.92 10.03 26.22
CA THR A 357 7.25 10.30 26.79
C THR A 357 8.23 10.88 25.77
N ALA A 358 8.23 10.37 24.54
CA ALA A 358 9.17 10.78 23.49
C ALA A 358 8.59 11.79 22.49
N ARG A 359 7.29 12.05 22.50
CA ARG A 359 6.61 12.87 21.48
C ARG A 359 6.82 12.34 20.06
N VAL A 360 6.86 11.02 19.91
CA VAL A 360 7.00 10.33 18.64
C VAL A 360 5.79 9.44 18.40
N GLY A 361 5.18 9.59 17.23
CA GLY A 361 4.00 8.82 16.84
C GLY A 361 4.35 7.66 15.93
N LEU A 362 4.08 6.43 16.36
CA LEU A 362 4.29 5.18 15.63
C LEU A 362 2.95 4.48 15.38
N ALA A 363 2.89 3.60 14.37
CA ALA A 363 1.71 2.78 14.13
C ALA A 363 1.86 1.40 14.81
N PRO A 364 0.90 0.98 15.64
CA PRO A 364 0.97 -0.31 16.32
C PRO A 364 0.68 -1.47 15.37
N GLY A 365 1.39 -2.57 15.57
CA GLY A 365 1.43 -3.71 14.67
C GLY A 365 0.12 -4.49 14.54
N HIS A 366 -0.77 -4.47 15.56
CA HIS A 366 -2.08 -5.12 15.47
C HIS A 366 -2.92 -4.62 14.27
N LEU A 367 -2.68 -3.40 13.78
CA LEU A 367 -3.32 -2.87 12.57
C LEU A 367 -2.95 -3.66 11.30
N PHE A 368 -1.87 -4.42 11.32
CA PHE A 368 -1.35 -5.16 10.16
C PHE A 368 -1.63 -6.66 10.24
N GLY A 369 -2.29 -7.11 11.29
CA GLY A 369 -2.68 -8.51 11.49
C GLY A 369 -2.21 -9.11 12.81
N ASN A 370 -2.79 -10.23 13.18
CA ASN A 370 -2.58 -10.86 14.49
C ASN A 370 -1.14 -11.37 14.71
N SER A 371 -0.40 -11.67 13.63
CA SER A 371 1.01 -12.09 13.71
C SER A 371 1.99 -10.95 14.02
N ALA A 372 1.51 -9.72 14.09
CA ALA A 372 2.35 -8.53 14.24
C ALA A 372 2.00 -7.68 15.48
N THR A 373 1.22 -8.20 16.43
CA THR A 373 0.70 -7.43 17.58
C THR A 373 1.78 -6.77 18.44
N ALA A 374 2.96 -7.39 18.53
CA ALA A 374 4.11 -6.87 19.28
C ALA A 374 4.98 -5.87 18.49
N PHE A 375 4.71 -5.68 17.19
CA PHE A 375 5.52 -4.85 16.32
C PHE A 375 5.03 -3.40 16.29
N LEU A 376 5.96 -2.49 15.98
CA LEU A 376 5.71 -1.08 15.75
C LEU A 376 6.19 -0.70 14.34
N ARG A 377 5.43 0.13 13.63
CA ARG A 377 5.82 0.62 12.31
C ARG A 377 6.17 2.11 12.38
N MET A 378 7.35 2.44 11.90
CA MET A 378 7.89 3.78 11.73
C MET A 378 8.03 4.11 10.24
N CYS A 379 7.39 5.16 9.76
CA CYS A 379 7.62 5.68 8.41
C CYS A 379 8.92 6.49 8.38
N VAL A 380 9.82 6.12 7.48
CA VAL A 380 11.15 6.79 7.34
C VAL A 380 11.24 7.69 6.10
N CYS A 381 10.13 7.96 5.43
CA CYS A 381 10.06 8.87 4.29
C CYS A 381 9.85 10.32 4.75
N ARG A 382 10.77 10.83 5.56
CA ARG A 382 10.74 12.17 6.17
C ARG A 382 12.10 12.84 6.01
N GLU A 383 12.18 14.13 6.32
CA GLU A 383 13.46 14.83 6.45
C GLU A 383 14.36 14.11 7.46
N ARG A 384 15.64 13.98 7.10
CA ARG A 384 16.64 13.26 7.91
C ARG A 384 16.70 13.75 9.34
N ASP A 385 16.63 15.07 9.55
CA ASP A 385 16.72 15.69 10.88
C ASP A 385 15.47 15.40 11.73
N GLN A 386 14.28 15.28 11.12
CA GLN A 386 13.08 14.83 11.83
C GLN A 386 13.20 13.38 12.31
N ILE A 387 13.75 12.50 11.46
CA ILE A 387 13.98 11.09 11.83
C ILE A 387 15.05 11.03 12.96
N ALA A 388 16.15 11.77 12.83
CA ALA A 388 17.19 11.83 13.84
C ALA A 388 16.64 12.30 15.21
N THR A 389 15.90 13.41 15.21
CA THR A 389 15.27 13.94 16.42
C THR A 389 14.29 12.96 17.06
N ALA A 390 13.46 12.29 16.24
CA ALA A 390 12.53 11.29 16.74
C ALA A 390 13.25 10.12 17.42
N LEU A 391 14.31 9.61 16.81
CA LEU A 391 15.11 8.52 17.35
C LEU A 391 15.87 8.92 18.62
N GLU A 392 16.44 10.14 18.68
CA GLU A 392 17.07 10.68 19.89
C GLU A 392 16.08 10.77 21.05
N ARG A 393 14.86 11.28 20.80
CA ARG A 393 13.80 11.32 21.82
C ARG A 393 13.39 9.93 22.28
N MET A 394 13.30 8.96 21.37
CA MET A 394 13.01 7.55 21.73
C MET A 394 14.12 6.96 22.59
N VAL A 395 15.40 7.11 22.19
CA VAL A 395 16.56 6.64 22.99
C VAL A 395 16.52 7.23 24.40
N ALA A 396 16.31 8.56 24.51
CA ALA A 396 16.28 9.24 25.81
C ALA A 396 15.10 8.81 26.70
N ALA A 397 13.97 8.42 26.12
CA ALA A 397 12.77 8.02 26.85
C ALA A 397 12.75 6.53 27.23
N MET A 398 13.63 5.71 26.64
CA MET A 398 13.64 4.25 26.80
C MET A 398 14.89 3.74 27.56
N ASN A 399 15.87 4.60 27.83
CA ASN A 399 17.00 4.38 28.73
C ASN A 399 16.69 4.92 30.12
#